data_385d5b7b3aae185c2f32014c49081270
#
_entry.id   385d5b7b3aae185c2f32014c49081270
#
_cell.length_a   1.000
_cell.length_b   1.000
_cell.length_c   1.000
_cell.angle_alpha   90.00
_cell.angle_beta   90.00
_cell.angle_gamma   90.00
#
_symmetry.space_group_name_H-M   'P 1'
#
loop_
_entity.id
_entity.type
_entity.pdbx_description
1 polymer ?
#
loop_
_entity_poly.entity_id
_entity_poly.type
_entity_poly.pdbx_seq_one_letter_code
_entity_poly.pdbx_strand_id
1 'polypeptide(L)'
;MKQLSAEECLARILKDIEKRKTVVYSDKNSVRRFNAAMDRIIERANYFCDNYPEKMEWFTTLLDDPDFEIASAFTGTLFILHNATRDHKLAALASAKRLLQRPEINPLEKLGWTITIERWESELQGGQGDGSLS
;
A
#
# COMPACT_ATOMS: atom_id res chain seq x y z
N MET A 1 -17.30 22.17 -2.74
CA MET A 1 -15.90 21.81 -2.57
C MET A 1 -15.29 21.37 -3.89
N LYS A 2 -14.09 21.84 -4.17
CA LYS A 2 -13.42 21.49 -5.41
C LYS A 2 -12.91 20.05 -5.34
N GLN A 3 -13.23 19.27 -6.36
CA GLN A 3 -12.73 17.92 -6.50
C GLN A 3 -11.23 17.93 -6.82
N LEU A 4 -10.46 17.06 -6.20
CA LEU A 4 -9.04 16.92 -6.49
C LEU A 4 -8.84 16.26 -7.86
N SER A 5 -7.89 16.76 -8.64
CA SER A 5 -7.48 16.05 -9.85
C SER A 5 -6.70 14.80 -9.48
N ALA A 6 -6.52 13.89 -10.43
CA ALA A 6 -5.73 12.68 -10.19
C ALA A 6 -4.30 13.04 -9.77
N GLU A 7 -3.69 14.03 -10.45
CA GLU A 7 -2.33 14.49 -10.14
C GLU A 7 -2.24 15.10 -8.74
N GLU A 8 -3.23 15.93 -8.37
CA GLU A 8 -3.26 16.53 -7.03
C GLU A 8 -3.43 15.47 -5.94
N CYS A 9 -4.30 14.49 -6.19
CA CYS A 9 -4.54 13.42 -5.25
C CYS A 9 -3.26 12.60 -5.03
N LEU A 10 -2.59 12.22 -6.10
CA LEU A 10 -1.33 11.48 -6.02
C LEU A 10 -0.25 12.30 -5.31
N ALA A 11 -0.15 13.59 -5.60
CA ALA A 11 0.82 14.46 -4.94
C ALA A 11 0.61 14.49 -3.43
N ARG A 12 -0.64 14.51 -2.97
CA ARG A 12 -0.95 14.50 -1.54
C ARG A 12 -0.60 13.15 -0.90
N ILE A 13 -0.82 12.06 -1.61
CA ILE A 13 -0.44 10.73 -1.14
C ILE A 13 1.08 10.68 -0.95
N LEU A 14 1.85 11.14 -1.92
CA LEU A 14 3.31 11.16 -1.85
C LEU A 14 3.80 12.03 -0.69
N LYS A 15 3.12 13.14 -0.42
CA LYS A 15 3.46 14.01 0.70
C LYS A 15 3.25 13.31 2.04
N ASP A 16 2.18 12.54 2.17
CA ASP A 16 1.93 11.77 3.40
C ASP A 16 2.95 10.64 3.56
N ILE A 17 3.41 10.05 2.46
CA ILE A 17 4.48 9.05 2.52
C ILE A 17 5.76 9.67 3.06
N GLU A 18 6.09 10.90 2.65
CA GLU A 18 7.26 11.60 3.18
C GLU A 18 7.16 11.78 4.69
N LYS A 19 5.97 12.05 5.20
CA LYS A 19 5.75 12.20 6.65
C LYS A 19 6.04 10.90 7.40
N ARG A 20 5.85 9.74 6.77
CA ARG A 20 6.14 8.45 7.39
C ARG A 20 7.63 8.26 7.67
N LYS A 21 8.48 8.89 6.86
CA LYS A 21 9.93 8.71 6.98
C LYS A 21 10.51 9.26 8.28
N THR A 22 9.76 10.11 8.96
CA THR A 22 10.22 10.76 10.19
C THR A 22 9.78 10.05 11.47
N VAL A 23 9.17 8.87 11.34
CA VAL A 23 8.65 8.16 12.51
C VAL A 23 9.79 7.64 13.41
N VAL A 24 9.59 7.82 14.72
CA VAL A 24 10.47 7.25 15.75
C VAL A 24 9.61 6.31 16.59
N TYR A 25 9.86 5.01 16.49
CA TYR A 25 8.98 4.00 17.08
C TYR A 25 8.95 4.04 18.61
N SER A 26 9.98 4.58 19.24
CA SER A 26 10.00 4.76 20.70
C SER A 26 9.18 5.95 21.18
N ASP A 27 8.73 6.82 20.28
CA ASP A 27 7.94 8.01 20.59
C ASP A 27 6.48 7.77 20.22
N LYS A 28 5.60 7.72 21.20
CA LYS A 28 4.17 7.49 21.00
C LYS A 28 3.53 8.52 20.06
N ASN A 29 3.93 9.79 20.17
CA ASN A 29 3.39 10.83 19.31
C ASN A 29 3.83 10.65 17.87
N SER A 30 5.06 10.22 17.67
CA SER A 30 5.58 9.92 16.33
C SER A 30 4.81 8.75 15.68
N VAL A 31 4.54 7.71 16.47
CA VAL A 31 3.77 6.55 16.00
C VAL A 31 2.34 6.97 15.64
N ARG A 32 1.72 7.83 16.44
CA ARG A 32 0.38 8.35 16.13
C ARG A 32 0.38 9.12 14.81
N ARG A 33 1.40 9.95 14.59
CA ARG A 33 1.53 10.68 13.32
C ARG A 33 1.71 9.73 12.13
N PHE A 34 2.48 8.67 12.32
CA PHE A 34 2.65 7.64 11.30
C PHE A 34 1.32 6.98 10.95
N ASN A 35 0.56 6.56 11.97
CA ASN A 35 -0.73 5.91 11.77
C ASN A 35 -1.73 6.85 11.09
N ALA A 36 -1.75 8.12 11.51
CA ALA A 36 -2.61 9.12 10.88
C ALA A 36 -2.24 9.34 9.41
N ALA A 37 -0.95 9.34 9.09
CA ALA A 37 -0.50 9.47 7.71
C ALA A 37 -0.93 8.25 6.88
N MET A 38 -0.83 7.05 7.44
CA MET A 38 -1.30 5.84 6.77
C MET A 38 -2.78 5.88 6.49
N ASP A 39 -3.58 6.33 7.46
CA ASP A 39 -5.03 6.45 7.27
C ASP A 39 -5.36 7.43 6.14
N ARG A 40 -4.65 8.55 6.07
CA ARG A 40 -4.83 9.52 4.98
C ARG A 40 -4.42 8.95 3.63
N ILE A 41 -3.34 8.18 3.59
CA ILE A 41 -2.87 7.55 2.36
C ILE A 41 -3.96 6.61 1.83
N ILE A 42 -4.50 5.76 2.68
CA ILE A 42 -5.54 4.79 2.30
C ILE A 42 -6.81 5.52 1.87
N GLU A 43 -7.24 6.52 2.62
CA GLU A 43 -8.43 7.30 2.29
C GLU A 43 -8.29 8.00 0.94
N ARG A 44 -7.17 8.64 0.70
CA ARG A 44 -6.92 9.32 -0.58
C ARG A 44 -6.75 8.35 -1.73
N ALA A 45 -6.14 7.20 -1.48
CA ALA A 45 -6.00 6.17 -2.51
C ALA A 45 -7.38 5.62 -2.92
N ASN A 46 -8.28 5.41 -1.96
CA ASN A 46 -9.64 5.01 -2.27
C ASN A 46 -10.40 6.11 -3.03
N TYR A 47 -10.23 7.36 -2.62
CA TYR A 47 -10.80 8.49 -3.36
C TYR A 47 -10.32 8.49 -4.81
N PHE A 48 -9.01 8.29 -5.02
CA PHE A 48 -8.43 8.21 -6.35
C PHE A 48 -9.07 7.08 -7.17
N CYS A 49 -9.19 5.90 -6.59
CA CYS A 49 -9.78 4.75 -7.27
C CYS A 49 -11.25 4.96 -7.59
N ASP A 50 -11.98 5.60 -6.69
CA ASP A 50 -13.42 5.84 -6.89
C ASP A 50 -13.67 6.87 -7.99
N ASN A 51 -12.79 7.86 -8.11
CA ASN A 51 -12.96 8.96 -9.07
C ASN A 51 -12.17 8.77 -10.36
N TYR A 52 -11.08 8.00 -10.34
CA TYR A 52 -10.19 7.82 -11.48
C TYR A 52 -9.81 6.35 -11.64
N PRO A 53 -10.81 5.43 -11.76
CA PRO A 53 -10.49 4.00 -11.84
C PRO A 53 -9.61 3.64 -13.04
N GLU A 54 -9.70 4.40 -14.11
CA GLU A 54 -8.91 4.17 -15.32
C GLU A 54 -7.43 4.51 -15.13
N LYS A 55 -7.09 5.17 -14.01
CA LYS A 55 -5.70 5.58 -13.70
C LYS A 55 -5.07 4.76 -12.58
N MET A 56 -5.70 3.67 -12.17
CA MET A 56 -5.14 2.81 -11.12
C MET A 56 -3.77 2.24 -11.49
N GLU A 57 -3.46 2.17 -12.77
CA GLU A 57 -2.14 1.72 -13.23
C GLU A 57 -1.00 2.59 -12.69
N TRP A 58 -1.28 3.85 -12.37
CA TRP A 58 -0.27 4.70 -11.74
C TRP A 58 0.26 4.10 -10.45
N PHE A 59 -0.62 3.46 -9.68
CA PHE A 59 -0.23 2.81 -8.43
C PHE A 59 0.66 1.59 -8.70
N THR A 60 0.35 0.81 -9.73
CA THR A 60 1.16 -0.37 -10.05
C THR A 60 2.56 0.02 -10.50
N THR A 61 2.73 1.16 -11.16
CA THR A 61 4.06 1.61 -11.56
C THR A 61 4.92 2.03 -10.36
N LEU A 62 4.29 2.39 -9.25
CA LEU A 62 5.00 2.85 -8.05
C LEU A 62 5.41 1.70 -7.13
N LEU A 63 4.96 0.47 -7.41
CA LEU A 63 5.33 -0.69 -6.60
C LEU A 63 6.83 -0.97 -6.63
N ASP A 64 7.50 -0.66 -7.72
CA ASP A 64 8.94 -0.87 -7.88
C ASP A 64 9.74 0.43 -7.83
N ASP A 65 9.17 1.46 -7.22
CA ASP A 65 9.84 2.75 -7.10
C ASP A 65 11.18 2.58 -6.38
N PRO A 66 12.25 3.27 -6.83
CA PRO A 66 13.55 3.22 -6.15
C PRO A 66 13.50 3.65 -4.69
N ASP A 67 12.55 4.53 -4.32
CA ASP A 67 12.34 4.92 -2.93
C ASP A 67 11.58 3.81 -2.22
N PHE A 68 12.23 3.15 -1.26
CA PHE A 68 11.64 2.03 -0.52
C PHE A 68 10.32 2.41 0.16
N GLU A 69 10.24 3.62 0.72
CA GLU A 69 9.02 4.06 1.41
C GLU A 69 7.85 4.20 0.44
N ILE A 70 8.10 4.70 -0.76
CA ILE A 70 7.06 4.81 -1.78
C ILE A 70 6.60 3.41 -2.21
N ALA A 71 7.56 2.53 -2.53
CA ALA A 71 7.26 1.16 -2.95
C ALA A 71 6.47 0.42 -1.87
N SER A 72 6.90 0.54 -0.61
CA SER A 72 6.27 -0.11 0.53
C SER A 72 4.84 0.39 0.74
N ALA A 73 4.65 1.72 0.73
CA ALA A 73 3.34 2.32 0.96
C ALA A 73 2.33 1.90 -0.12
N PHE A 74 2.72 1.95 -1.39
CA PHE A 74 1.82 1.57 -2.48
C PHE A 74 1.55 0.07 -2.52
N THR A 75 2.56 -0.75 -2.18
CA THR A 75 2.36 -2.20 -2.08
C THR A 75 1.29 -2.54 -1.04
N GLY A 76 1.41 -1.96 0.16
CA GLY A 76 0.45 -2.20 1.23
C GLY A 76 -0.94 -1.68 0.89
N THR A 77 -1.00 -0.51 0.28
CA THR A 77 -2.26 0.16 -0.04
C THR A 77 -3.01 -0.53 -1.18
N LEU A 78 -2.28 -0.94 -2.23
CA LEU A 78 -2.92 -1.51 -3.42
C LEU A 78 -3.78 -2.73 -3.10
N PHE A 79 -3.33 -3.58 -2.17
CA PHE A 79 -4.05 -4.80 -1.82
C PHE A 79 -5.43 -4.51 -1.20
N ILE A 80 -5.57 -3.39 -0.49
CA ILE A 80 -6.77 -3.11 0.30
C ILE A 80 -7.69 -2.06 -0.32
N LEU A 81 -7.39 -1.59 -1.52
CA LEU A 81 -8.24 -0.58 -2.18
C LEU A 81 -9.61 -1.14 -2.51
N HIS A 82 -10.64 -0.27 -2.46
CA HIS A 82 -12.02 -0.64 -2.76
C HIS A 82 -12.17 -1.31 -4.13
N ASN A 83 -11.43 -0.81 -5.11
CA ASN A 83 -11.52 -1.28 -6.49
C ASN A 83 -10.41 -2.25 -6.88
N ALA A 84 -9.68 -2.79 -5.88
CA ALA A 84 -8.61 -3.73 -6.17
C ALA A 84 -9.19 -5.04 -6.72
N THR A 85 -8.74 -5.40 -7.91
CA THR A 85 -9.09 -6.69 -8.51
C THR A 85 -8.15 -7.76 -7.97
N ARG A 86 -8.46 -9.03 -8.30
CA ARG A 86 -7.54 -10.11 -7.97
C ARG A 86 -6.15 -9.87 -8.57
N ASP A 87 -6.10 -9.35 -9.79
CA ASP A 87 -4.81 -9.05 -10.44
C ASP A 87 -4.04 -7.98 -9.69
N HIS A 88 -4.72 -6.95 -9.18
CA HIS A 88 -4.08 -5.93 -8.36
C HIS A 88 -3.52 -6.54 -7.07
N LYS A 89 -4.27 -7.43 -6.44
CA LYS A 89 -3.84 -8.09 -5.21
C LYS A 89 -2.64 -9.00 -5.46
N LEU A 90 -2.64 -9.72 -6.57
CA LEU A 90 -1.51 -10.56 -6.96
C LEU A 90 -0.26 -9.72 -7.24
N ALA A 91 -0.43 -8.57 -7.90
CA ALA A 91 0.68 -7.65 -8.15
C ALA A 91 1.26 -7.12 -6.84
N ALA A 92 0.39 -6.76 -5.88
CA ALA A 92 0.82 -6.31 -4.56
C ALA A 92 1.58 -7.41 -3.82
N LEU A 93 1.08 -8.64 -3.87
CA LEU A 93 1.74 -9.78 -3.24
C LEU A 93 3.13 -10.02 -3.84
N ALA A 94 3.24 -10.01 -5.17
CA ALA A 94 4.54 -10.16 -5.83
C ALA A 94 5.50 -9.04 -5.45
N SER A 95 4.99 -7.81 -5.38
CA SER A 95 5.80 -6.66 -4.96
C SER A 95 6.28 -6.82 -3.52
N ALA A 96 5.41 -7.29 -2.61
CA ALA A 96 5.78 -7.51 -1.22
C ALA A 96 6.94 -8.50 -1.11
N LYS A 97 6.92 -9.56 -1.91
CA LYS A 97 8.01 -10.53 -1.94
C LYS A 97 9.31 -9.89 -2.44
N ARG A 98 9.23 -8.98 -3.40
CA ARG A 98 10.41 -8.25 -3.87
C ARG A 98 10.95 -7.30 -2.81
N LEU A 99 10.06 -6.69 -2.01
CA LEU A 99 10.48 -5.81 -0.92
C LEU A 99 11.38 -6.53 0.08
N LEU A 100 11.11 -7.82 0.35
CA LEU A 100 11.92 -8.60 1.27
C LEU A 100 13.37 -8.76 0.79
N GLN A 101 13.62 -8.60 -0.51
CA GLN A 101 14.94 -8.75 -1.10
C GLN A 101 15.71 -7.43 -1.18
N ARG A 102 15.07 -6.31 -0.83
CA ARG A 102 15.71 -5.00 -0.94
C ARG A 102 16.67 -4.77 0.22
N PRO A 103 17.88 -4.20 -0.05
CA PRO A 103 18.87 -4.00 1.02
C PRO A 103 18.43 -2.96 2.06
N GLU A 104 17.51 -2.06 1.71
CA GLU A 104 17.03 -1.02 2.63
C GLU A 104 16.14 -1.57 3.74
N ILE A 105 15.57 -2.76 3.56
CA ILE A 105 14.59 -3.28 4.52
C ILE A 105 15.28 -3.62 5.86
N ASN A 106 14.72 -3.12 6.96
CA ASN A 106 15.24 -3.44 8.28
C ASN A 106 14.57 -4.72 8.82
N PRO A 107 15.13 -5.32 9.91
CA PRO A 107 14.58 -6.59 10.42
C PRO A 107 13.12 -6.50 10.86
N LEU A 108 12.69 -5.37 11.41
CA LEU A 108 11.30 -5.20 11.86
C LEU A 108 10.36 -5.12 10.67
N GLU A 109 10.73 -4.38 9.65
CA GLU A 109 9.96 -4.30 8.41
C GLU A 109 9.89 -5.66 7.72
N LYS A 110 11.01 -6.38 7.71
CA LYS A 110 11.07 -7.71 7.12
C LYS A 110 10.10 -8.67 7.80
N LEU A 111 10.04 -8.63 9.13
CA LEU A 111 9.09 -9.43 9.89
C LEU A 111 7.66 -9.05 9.54
N GLY A 112 7.36 -7.76 9.52
CA GLY A 112 6.02 -7.26 9.19
C GLY A 112 5.58 -7.69 7.80
N TRP A 113 6.46 -7.57 6.80
CA TRP A 113 6.12 -7.97 5.44
C TRP A 113 5.98 -9.49 5.31
N THR A 114 6.79 -10.27 6.04
CA THR A 114 6.66 -11.73 6.05
C THR A 114 5.27 -12.15 6.55
N ILE A 115 4.81 -11.55 7.64
CA ILE A 115 3.48 -11.82 8.20
C ILE A 115 2.39 -11.39 7.21
N THR A 116 2.55 -10.21 6.61
CA THR A 116 1.60 -9.70 5.64
C THR A 116 1.48 -10.60 4.42
N ILE A 117 2.60 -11.07 3.89
CA ILE A 117 2.62 -11.98 2.75
C ILE A 117 1.85 -13.26 3.07
N GLU A 118 2.10 -13.85 4.23
CA GLU A 118 1.39 -15.06 4.66
C GLU A 118 -0.11 -14.84 4.73
N ARG A 119 -0.51 -13.70 5.28
CA ARG A 119 -1.92 -13.34 5.39
C ARG A 119 -2.55 -13.16 4.01
N TRP A 120 -1.87 -12.44 3.13
CA TRP A 120 -2.38 -12.18 1.77
C TRP A 120 -2.49 -13.47 0.96
N GLU A 121 -1.50 -14.37 1.08
CA GLU A 121 -1.55 -15.66 0.40
C GLU A 121 -2.73 -16.48 0.89
N SER A 122 -2.96 -16.49 2.19
CA SER A 122 -4.10 -17.19 2.78
C SER A 122 -5.41 -16.61 2.30
N GLU A 123 -5.53 -15.28 2.28
CA GLU A 123 -6.75 -14.62 1.83
C GLU A 123 -7.05 -14.92 0.37
N LEU A 124 -6.03 -14.89 -0.49
CA LEU A 124 -6.21 -15.17 -1.91
C LEU A 124 -6.58 -16.62 -2.17
N GLN A 125 -6.01 -17.55 -1.42
CA GLN A 125 -6.36 -18.96 -1.51
C GLN A 125 -7.75 -19.21 -0.96
N GLY A 126 -8.09 -18.60 0.18
CA GLY A 126 -9.42 -18.73 0.77
C GLY A 126 -10.51 -18.23 -0.15
N GLY A 127 -10.30 -17.06 -0.76
CA GLY A 127 -11.24 -16.52 -1.72
C GLY A 127 -11.42 -17.42 -2.93
N GLN A 128 -10.34 -18.01 -3.41
CA GLN A 128 -10.38 -18.96 -4.52
C GLN A 128 -11.08 -20.26 -4.09
N GLY A 129 -10.78 -20.72 -2.89
CA GLY A 129 -11.42 -21.91 -2.33
C GLY A 129 -12.92 -21.71 -2.16
N ASP A 130 -13.32 -20.56 -1.64
CA ASP A 130 -14.73 -20.23 -1.47
C ASP A 130 -15.45 -20.25 -2.81
N GLY A 131 -14.81 -19.69 -3.82
CA GLY A 131 -15.37 -19.68 -5.16
C GLY A 131 -15.58 -21.09 -5.71
N SER A 132 -14.71 -22.02 -5.38
CA SER A 132 -14.81 -23.40 -5.84
C SER A 132 -15.77 -24.22 -5.00
N LEU A 133 -16.00 -23.86 -3.75
CA LEU A 133 -16.87 -24.58 -2.84
C LEU A 133 -18.32 -24.14 -2.95
N SER A 134 -18.56 -22.96 -3.39
CA SER A 134 -19.93 -22.41 -3.51
C SER A 134 -20.69 -22.92 -4.71
#